data_37d968deca748cc8a7e9c9612ed0d925
#
_entry.id   37d968deca748cc8a7e9c9612ed0d925
#
_cell.length_a   1.000
_cell.length_b   1.000
_cell.length_c   1.000
_cell.angle_alpha   90.00
_cell.angle_beta   90.00
_cell.angle_gamma   90.00
#
_symmetry.space_group_name_H-M   'P 1'
#
loop_
_entity.id
_entity.type
_entity.pdbx_description
1 polymer ?
#
loop_
_entity_poly.entity_id
_entity_poly.type
_entity_poly.pdbx_seq_one_letter_code
_entity_poly.pdbx_strand_id
1 'polypeptide(L)'
;MSHFLTILCLFSMVIPASIANIFAYPVSRKLSVRISDYIIHVLAPRLFAILYTYRRFNFWGYEDKMDELPENFIIIANHQSLLDIPVFMNFLRKKEVRFIAKDTLGRHIPLVSEMLRAQEHCLIPRHAKPMEAMRYISDFGKRVVERKQVPILFPEGSRTRDGNVGKFFSAGFRQLSESTNLPVVVCALDGGWQLRDLRKLVKNLKCGCYRVKILKIYDPPKNKEDCNAILDESKILMQQQIEYWRQLPSNKK
;
A
#
# COMPACT_ATOMS: atom_id res chain seq x y z
N MET A 1 -7.50 -29.24 10.44
CA MET A 1 -7.66 -28.42 11.68
C MET A 1 -7.08 -27.02 11.53
N SER A 2 -5.84 -26.86 11.09
CA SER A 2 -5.17 -25.54 10.95
C SER A 2 -5.89 -24.53 10.03
N HIS A 3 -6.49 -24.96 8.91
CA HIS A 3 -7.19 -24.06 7.97
C HIS A 3 -8.45 -23.43 8.58
N PHE A 4 -9.28 -24.27 9.21
CA PHE A 4 -10.53 -23.81 9.83
C PHE A 4 -10.23 -22.81 10.96
N LEU A 5 -9.26 -23.13 11.81
CA LEU A 5 -8.88 -22.25 12.91
C LEU A 5 -8.33 -20.90 12.43
N THR A 6 -7.48 -20.91 11.38
CA THR A 6 -6.98 -19.67 10.77
C THR A 6 -8.13 -18.80 10.27
N ILE A 7 -9.07 -19.40 9.52
CA ILE A 7 -10.22 -18.69 8.97
C ILE A 7 -11.10 -18.15 10.11
N LEU A 8 -11.39 -18.95 11.11
CA LEU A 8 -12.19 -18.54 12.26
C LEU A 8 -11.55 -17.35 13.00
N CYS A 9 -10.24 -17.42 13.28
CA CYS A 9 -9.51 -16.33 13.93
C CYS A 9 -9.50 -15.05 13.07
N LEU A 10 -9.30 -15.16 11.76
CA LEU A 10 -9.35 -14.01 10.87
C LEU A 10 -10.74 -13.38 10.86
N PHE A 11 -11.79 -14.16 10.69
CA PHE A 11 -13.15 -13.63 10.66
C PHE A 11 -13.61 -13.06 12.00
N SER A 12 -13.25 -13.67 13.13
CA SER A 12 -13.59 -13.15 14.45
C SER A 12 -12.97 -11.79 14.75
N MET A 13 -11.88 -11.43 14.09
CA MET A 13 -11.25 -10.10 14.21
C MET A 13 -11.76 -9.12 13.16
N VAL A 14 -11.87 -9.57 11.89
CA VAL A 14 -12.21 -8.71 10.76
C VAL A 14 -13.67 -8.26 10.80
N ILE A 15 -14.60 -9.18 11.08
CA ILE A 15 -16.04 -8.89 11.03
C ILE A 15 -16.46 -7.85 12.06
N PRO A 16 -16.16 -8.00 13.38
CA PRO A 16 -16.56 -7.01 14.37
C PRO A 16 -15.97 -5.62 14.12
N ALA A 17 -14.68 -5.57 13.75
CA ALA A 17 -14.01 -4.31 13.46
C ALA A 17 -14.59 -3.62 12.22
N SER A 18 -14.94 -4.37 11.18
CA SER A 18 -15.60 -3.86 9.99
C SER A 18 -16.98 -3.31 10.30
N ILE A 19 -17.80 -4.07 11.04
CA ILE A 19 -19.14 -3.66 11.47
C ILE A 19 -19.05 -2.37 12.30
N ALA A 20 -18.17 -2.34 13.31
CA ALA A 20 -17.96 -1.17 14.14
C ALA A 20 -17.61 0.08 13.32
N ASN A 21 -16.73 -0.07 12.31
CA ASN A 21 -16.33 1.05 11.47
C ASN A 21 -17.43 1.50 10.50
N ILE A 22 -18.22 0.57 9.95
CA ILE A 22 -19.39 0.88 9.09
C ILE A 22 -20.42 1.74 9.85
N PHE A 23 -20.74 1.37 11.10
CA PHE A 23 -21.67 2.13 11.92
C PHE A 23 -21.07 3.42 12.46
N ALA A 24 -19.78 3.45 12.78
CA ALA A 24 -19.12 4.65 13.28
C ALA A 24 -19.00 5.75 12.22
N TYR A 25 -18.77 5.39 10.96
CA TYR A 25 -18.50 6.35 9.89
C TYR A 25 -19.63 7.39 9.68
N PRO A 26 -20.92 7.01 9.57
CA PRO A 26 -22.00 7.99 9.43
C PRO A 26 -22.29 8.78 10.72
N VAL A 27 -21.97 8.24 11.89
CA VAL A 27 -22.24 8.87 13.19
C VAL A 27 -21.14 9.87 13.57
N SER A 28 -19.89 9.47 13.44
CA SER A 28 -18.74 10.32 13.78
C SER A 28 -17.52 9.93 13.01
N ARG A 29 -17.07 10.83 12.13
CA ARG A 29 -15.81 10.63 11.40
C ARG A 29 -14.61 10.44 12.33
N LYS A 30 -14.55 11.19 13.46
CA LYS A 30 -13.48 11.05 14.45
C LYS A 30 -13.45 9.65 15.05
N LEU A 31 -14.63 9.06 15.32
CA LEU A 31 -14.74 7.69 15.82
C LEU A 31 -14.26 6.69 14.76
N SER A 32 -14.69 6.85 13.50
CA SER A 32 -14.26 6.00 12.40
C SER A 32 -12.75 6.07 12.19
N VAL A 33 -12.11 7.24 12.31
CA VAL A 33 -10.65 7.37 12.26
C VAL A 33 -9.98 6.58 13.39
N ARG A 34 -10.46 6.71 14.65
CA ARG A 34 -9.91 5.94 15.77
C ARG A 34 -10.04 4.43 15.59
N ILE A 35 -11.18 3.97 15.07
CA ILE A 35 -11.37 2.55 14.74
C ILE A 35 -10.41 2.11 13.63
N SER A 36 -10.24 2.95 12.61
CA SER A 36 -9.30 2.69 11.51
C SER A 36 -7.85 2.61 12.01
N ASP A 37 -7.45 3.51 12.90
CA ASP A 37 -6.13 3.48 13.54
C ASP A 37 -5.93 2.20 14.38
N TYR A 38 -6.95 1.78 15.12
CA TYR A 38 -6.94 0.51 15.83
C TYR A 38 -6.78 -0.70 14.87
N ILE A 39 -7.50 -0.68 13.75
CA ILE A 39 -7.38 -1.71 12.71
C ILE A 39 -5.94 -1.77 12.16
N ILE A 40 -5.35 -0.62 11.85
CA ILE A 40 -4.02 -0.52 11.26
C ILE A 40 -2.93 -0.91 12.27
N HIS A 41 -2.96 -0.34 13.47
CA HIS A 41 -1.84 -0.45 14.40
C HIS A 41 -1.95 -1.65 15.35
N VAL A 42 -3.14 -2.22 15.52
CA VAL A 42 -3.37 -3.34 16.44
C VAL A 42 -3.86 -4.60 15.71
N LEU A 43 -4.90 -4.49 14.88
CA LEU A 43 -5.46 -5.68 14.24
C LEU A 43 -4.59 -6.20 13.09
N ALA A 44 -4.07 -5.35 12.22
CA ALA A 44 -3.26 -5.77 11.09
C ALA A 44 -1.97 -6.53 11.54
N PRO A 45 -1.17 -6.05 12.52
CA PRO A 45 -0.06 -6.82 13.05
C PRO A 45 -0.48 -8.18 13.63
N ARG A 46 -1.63 -8.25 14.32
CA ARG A 46 -2.16 -9.51 14.85
C ARG A 46 -2.59 -10.46 13.75
N LEU A 47 -3.21 -9.96 12.67
CA LEU A 47 -3.53 -10.76 11.49
C LEU A 47 -2.26 -11.34 10.86
N PHE A 48 -1.20 -10.54 10.75
CA PHE A 48 0.10 -11.01 10.25
C PHE A 48 0.71 -12.07 11.17
N ALA A 49 0.62 -11.90 12.50
CA ALA A 49 1.07 -12.90 13.47
C ALA A 49 0.27 -14.23 13.36
N ILE A 50 -1.05 -14.17 13.15
CA ILE A 50 -1.88 -15.35 12.90
C ILE A 50 -1.44 -16.06 11.62
N LEU A 51 -1.20 -15.31 10.54
CA LEU A 51 -0.73 -15.90 9.28
C LEU A 51 0.65 -16.51 9.42
N TYR A 52 1.55 -15.90 10.17
CA TYR A 52 2.85 -16.47 10.49
C TYR A 52 2.71 -17.79 11.26
N THR A 53 1.95 -17.77 12.35
CA THR A 53 1.82 -18.94 13.27
C THR A 53 1.15 -20.13 12.60
N TYR A 54 0.01 -19.92 11.93
CA TYR A 54 -0.81 -21.01 11.40
C TYR A 54 -0.51 -21.38 9.96
N ARG A 55 0.08 -20.47 9.20
CA ARG A 55 0.33 -20.63 7.76
C ARG A 55 1.80 -20.62 7.39
N ARG A 56 2.68 -20.25 8.33
CA ARG A 56 4.12 -19.98 8.08
C ARG A 56 4.30 -18.96 6.97
N PHE A 57 3.41 -17.95 6.93
CA PHE A 57 3.46 -16.87 5.98
C PHE A 57 4.15 -15.68 6.64
N ASN A 58 5.31 -15.28 6.10
CA ASN A 58 6.15 -14.24 6.67
C ASN A 58 5.87 -12.88 6.04
N PHE A 59 5.96 -11.83 6.85
CA PHE A 59 5.98 -10.44 6.40
C PHE A 59 7.35 -9.85 6.73
N TRP A 60 8.10 -9.48 5.70
CA TRP A 60 9.46 -8.98 5.82
C TRP A 60 9.51 -7.51 5.41
N GLY A 61 9.72 -6.62 6.38
CA GLY A 61 10.10 -5.23 6.14
C GLY A 61 11.62 -5.10 6.27
N TYR A 62 12.29 -4.76 5.18
CA TYR A 62 13.73 -4.49 5.19
C TYR A 62 13.95 -3.03 5.58
N GLU A 63 14.45 -2.80 6.79
CA GLU A 63 14.55 -1.47 7.41
C GLU A 63 15.91 -0.80 7.16
N ASP A 64 16.74 -1.34 6.27
CA ASP A 64 18.13 -0.93 6.01
C ASP A 64 18.30 0.59 5.76
N LYS A 65 17.26 1.25 5.22
CA LYS A 65 17.27 2.69 4.86
C LYS A 65 16.22 3.51 5.60
N MET A 66 15.69 2.99 6.72
CA MET A 66 14.67 3.72 7.47
C MET A 66 15.20 5.01 8.10
N ASP A 67 16.46 5.03 8.53
CA ASP A 67 17.09 6.18 9.14
C ASP A 67 17.49 7.26 8.11
N GLU A 68 17.53 6.90 6.82
CA GLU A 68 17.81 7.83 5.72
C GLU A 68 16.56 8.57 5.23
N LEU A 69 15.36 8.18 5.72
CA LEU A 69 14.10 8.73 5.22
C LEU A 69 13.94 10.21 5.59
N PRO A 70 13.59 11.06 4.61
CA PRO A 70 13.23 12.46 4.88
C PRO A 70 12.02 12.57 5.82
N GLU A 71 11.80 13.75 6.38
CA GLU A 71 10.62 13.98 7.23
C GLU A 71 9.32 13.75 6.44
N ASN A 72 9.24 14.30 5.23
CA ASN A 72 8.12 14.16 4.30
C ASN A 72 8.64 13.73 2.93
N PHE A 73 7.96 12.80 2.29
CA PHE A 73 8.36 12.23 0.99
C PHE A 73 7.19 11.57 0.29
N ILE A 74 7.33 11.35 -1.02
CA ILE A 74 6.42 10.53 -1.83
C ILE A 74 6.96 9.11 -1.87
N ILE A 75 6.10 8.10 -1.80
CA ILE A 75 6.49 6.73 -2.13
C ILE A 75 5.94 6.36 -3.50
N ILE A 76 6.81 5.78 -4.33
CA ILE A 76 6.42 5.02 -5.51
C ILE A 76 6.81 3.55 -5.32
N ALA A 77 5.89 2.65 -5.65
CA ALA A 77 6.09 1.21 -5.50
C ALA A 77 5.35 0.44 -6.59
N ASN A 78 5.77 -0.79 -6.86
CA ASN A 78 5.00 -1.73 -7.66
C ASN A 78 3.74 -2.20 -6.91
N HIS A 79 2.69 -2.61 -7.65
CA HIS A 79 1.39 -2.95 -7.07
C HIS A 79 1.03 -4.41 -7.27
N GLN A 80 0.90 -5.17 -6.20
CA GLN A 80 0.66 -6.61 -6.26
C GLN A 80 -0.70 -7.05 -5.71
N SER A 81 -1.16 -6.43 -4.60
CA SER A 81 -2.33 -6.89 -3.87
C SER A 81 -3.04 -5.75 -3.15
N LEU A 82 -4.26 -5.98 -2.66
CA LEU A 82 -4.89 -5.10 -1.67
C LEU A 82 -4.13 -5.09 -0.34
N LEU A 83 -3.36 -6.13 -0.07
CA LEU A 83 -2.51 -6.21 1.12
C LEU A 83 -1.30 -5.28 1.08
N ASP A 84 -0.98 -4.66 -0.07
CA ASP A 84 0.05 -3.60 -0.15
C ASP A 84 -0.27 -2.46 0.84
N ILE A 85 -1.56 -2.16 1.04
CA ILE A 85 -2.02 -1.11 1.96
C ILE A 85 -1.61 -1.41 3.41
N PRO A 86 -2.07 -2.50 4.05
CA PRO A 86 -1.68 -2.80 5.41
C PRO A 86 -0.20 -3.14 5.55
N VAL A 87 0.47 -3.65 4.51
CA VAL A 87 1.91 -3.88 4.52
C VAL A 87 2.67 -2.56 4.65
N PHE A 88 2.36 -1.54 3.84
CA PHE A 88 2.98 -0.22 3.98
C PHE A 88 2.63 0.47 5.30
N MET A 89 1.38 0.38 5.74
CA MET A 89 0.97 0.95 7.03
C MET A 89 1.73 0.33 8.21
N ASN A 90 2.00 -0.98 8.17
CA ASN A 90 2.81 -1.65 9.19
C ASN A 90 4.31 -1.32 9.04
N PHE A 91 4.82 -1.29 7.80
CA PHE A 91 6.23 -0.99 7.52
C PHE A 91 6.60 0.44 7.93
N LEU A 92 5.71 1.40 7.67
CA LEU A 92 5.89 2.81 8.00
C LEU A 92 5.02 3.26 9.18
N ARG A 93 4.90 2.41 10.22
CA ARG A 93 3.99 2.62 11.37
C ARG A 93 4.18 3.94 12.13
N LYS A 94 5.33 4.61 11.97
CA LYS A 94 5.62 5.93 12.56
C LYS A 94 5.20 7.11 11.66
N LYS A 95 4.69 6.83 10.45
CA LYS A 95 4.29 7.82 9.46
C LYS A 95 2.81 7.67 9.11
N GLU A 96 2.15 8.78 8.86
CA GLU A 96 0.78 8.77 8.36
C GLU A 96 0.76 8.59 6.85
N VAL A 97 0.65 7.34 6.38
CA VAL A 97 0.60 7.03 4.95
C VAL A 97 -0.79 7.26 4.36
N ARG A 98 -0.85 7.76 3.13
CA ARG A 98 -2.08 7.99 2.37
C ARG A 98 -1.92 7.46 0.95
N PHE A 99 -2.92 6.73 0.46
CA PHE A 99 -2.87 6.08 -0.85
C PHE A 99 -3.67 6.82 -1.89
N ILE A 100 -3.20 6.77 -3.15
CA ILE A 100 -3.98 7.12 -4.32
C ILE A 100 -4.62 5.85 -4.85
N ALA A 101 -5.94 5.79 -4.87
CA ALA A 101 -6.70 4.60 -5.20
C ALA A 101 -7.96 4.94 -6.03
N LYS A 102 -8.56 3.92 -6.64
CA LYS A 102 -9.85 4.07 -7.33
C LYS A 102 -10.98 4.19 -6.30
N ASP A 103 -11.98 5.01 -6.59
CA ASP A 103 -13.14 5.25 -5.71
C ASP A 103 -13.91 3.96 -5.37
N THR A 104 -13.85 2.96 -6.26
CA THR A 104 -14.47 1.64 -6.02
C THR A 104 -13.92 0.94 -4.77
N LEU A 105 -12.68 1.23 -4.36
CA LEU A 105 -12.12 0.71 -3.11
C LEU A 105 -12.71 1.40 -1.86
N GLY A 106 -13.26 2.59 -2.01
CA GLY A 106 -14.02 3.28 -0.96
C GLY A 106 -15.45 2.75 -0.78
N ARG A 107 -15.84 1.65 -1.43
CA ARG A 107 -17.22 1.11 -1.40
C ARG A 107 -17.20 -0.39 -1.18
N HIS A 108 -17.94 -0.84 -0.16
CA HIS A 108 -18.26 -2.26 0.07
C HIS A 108 -17.08 -3.24 0.25
N ILE A 109 -15.91 -2.76 0.61
CA ILE A 109 -14.77 -3.62 0.96
C ILE A 109 -14.57 -3.57 2.48
N PRO A 110 -14.87 -4.65 3.22
CA PRO A 110 -14.72 -4.69 4.67
C PRO A 110 -13.33 -4.23 5.13
N LEU A 111 -13.25 -3.48 6.20
CA LEU A 111 -12.07 -2.84 6.81
C LEU A 111 -11.41 -1.74 5.96
N VAL A 112 -11.54 -1.78 4.63
CA VAL A 112 -10.81 -0.90 3.71
C VAL A 112 -11.62 0.36 3.37
N SER A 113 -12.91 0.20 3.03
CA SER A 113 -13.70 1.30 2.47
C SER A 113 -13.86 2.46 3.44
N GLU A 114 -14.28 2.20 4.66
CA GLU A 114 -14.48 3.21 5.71
C GLU A 114 -13.16 3.85 6.10
N MET A 115 -12.09 3.06 6.22
CA MET A 115 -10.74 3.52 6.51
C MET A 115 -10.25 4.50 5.44
N LEU A 116 -10.34 4.14 4.15
CA LEU A 116 -9.92 5.00 3.06
C LEU A 116 -10.67 6.32 3.03
N ARG A 117 -11.98 6.31 3.32
CA ARG A 117 -12.81 7.52 3.37
C ARG A 117 -12.56 8.35 4.63
N ALA A 118 -12.53 7.71 5.80
CA ALA A 118 -12.36 8.40 7.08
C ALA A 118 -11.00 9.10 7.18
N GLN A 119 -9.93 8.45 6.69
CA GLN A 119 -8.57 8.97 6.69
C GLN A 119 -8.24 9.83 5.46
N GLU A 120 -9.23 10.13 4.60
CA GLU A 120 -9.09 11.00 3.42
C GLU A 120 -8.00 10.55 2.44
N HIS A 121 -7.94 9.26 2.12
CA HIS A 121 -7.14 8.80 1.00
C HIS A 121 -7.61 9.43 -0.32
N CYS A 122 -6.74 9.53 -1.33
CA CYS A 122 -7.13 10.05 -2.64
C CYS A 122 -7.95 8.99 -3.39
N LEU A 123 -9.26 9.16 -3.43
CA LEU A 123 -10.16 8.26 -4.15
C LEU A 123 -10.55 8.89 -5.49
N ILE A 124 -9.96 8.41 -6.58
CA ILE A 124 -10.20 8.92 -7.93
C ILE A 124 -11.40 8.19 -8.54
N PRO A 125 -12.45 8.90 -8.98
CA PRO A 125 -13.61 8.28 -9.64
C PRO A 125 -13.19 7.49 -10.87
N ARG A 126 -13.75 6.29 -11.05
CA ARG A 126 -13.39 5.38 -12.15
C ARG A 126 -13.60 5.99 -13.53
N HIS A 127 -14.59 6.88 -13.65
CA HIS A 127 -14.96 7.56 -14.90
C HIS A 127 -14.50 9.00 -14.96
N ALA A 128 -13.62 9.43 -14.04
CA ALA A 128 -13.04 10.77 -14.07
C ALA A 128 -12.30 11.00 -15.39
N LYS A 129 -12.54 12.16 -15.99
CA LYS A 129 -11.76 12.60 -17.15
C LYS A 129 -10.30 12.84 -16.72
N PRO A 130 -9.31 12.75 -17.63
CA PRO A 130 -7.90 12.90 -17.26
C PRO A 130 -7.60 14.18 -16.45
N MET A 131 -8.14 15.32 -16.85
CA MET A 131 -7.96 16.60 -16.13
C MET A 131 -8.58 16.56 -14.72
N GLU A 132 -9.74 15.96 -14.58
CA GLU A 132 -10.41 15.80 -13.29
C GLU A 132 -9.59 14.89 -12.36
N ALA A 133 -9.08 13.75 -12.87
CA ALA A 133 -8.20 12.87 -12.10
C ALA A 133 -6.93 13.61 -11.63
N MET A 134 -6.33 14.44 -12.48
CA MET A 134 -5.16 15.25 -12.09
C MET A 134 -5.51 16.27 -11.01
N ARG A 135 -6.71 16.87 -11.04
CA ARG A 135 -7.18 17.77 -9.99
C ARG A 135 -7.30 17.05 -8.64
N TYR A 136 -7.90 15.84 -8.59
CA TYR A 136 -7.94 15.04 -7.36
C TYR A 136 -6.54 14.80 -6.78
N ILE A 137 -5.57 14.48 -7.64
CA ILE A 137 -4.18 14.24 -7.23
C ILE A 137 -3.53 15.53 -6.72
N SER A 138 -3.75 16.67 -7.41
CA SER A 138 -3.21 17.96 -6.99
C SER A 138 -3.76 18.41 -5.63
N ASP A 139 -5.07 18.34 -5.44
CA ASP A 139 -5.72 18.73 -4.17
C ASP A 139 -5.27 17.80 -3.03
N PHE A 140 -5.11 16.51 -3.32
CA PHE A 140 -4.54 15.55 -2.39
C PHE A 140 -3.08 15.89 -2.06
N GLY A 141 -2.24 16.22 -3.06
CA GLY A 141 -0.84 16.59 -2.87
C GLY A 141 -0.68 17.77 -1.90
N LYS A 142 -1.45 18.86 -2.11
CA LYS A 142 -1.46 20.01 -1.21
C LYS A 142 -1.81 19.62 0.23
N ARG A 143 -2.87 18.81 0.41
CA ARG A 143 -3.32 18.37 1.71
C ARG A 143 -2.31 17.50 2.46
N VAL A 144 -1.63 16.58 1.77
CA VAL A 144 -0.64 15.71 2.43
C VAL A 144 0.61 16.49 2.85
N VAL A 145 1.00 17.52 2.12
CA VAL A 145 2.07 18.44 2.53
C VAL A 145 1.67 19.22 3.78
N GLU A 146 0.49 19.84 3.78
CA GLU A 146 -0.04 20.59 4.92
C GLU A 146 -0.10 19.76 6.19
N ARG A 147 -0.48 18.48 6.06
CA ARG A 147 -0.65 17.55 7.19
C ARG A 147 0.56 16.69 7.49
N LYS A 148 1.67 16.90 6.82
CA LYS A 148 2.91 16.09 6.96
C LYS A 148 2.67 14.59 6.78
N GLN A 149 1.80 14.22 5.83
CA GLN A 149 1.46 12.84 5.50
C GLN A 149 2.32 12.32 4.35
N VAL A 150 2.48 11.00 4.26
CA VAL A 150 3.27 10.35 3.22
C VAL A 150 2.35 9.77 2.14
N PRO A 151 2.28 10.38 0.94
CA PRO A 151 1.51 9.84 -0.17
C PRO A 151 2.20 8.63 -0.78
N ILE A 152 1.44 7.57 -1.06
CA ILE A 152 1.89 6.38 -1.76
C ILE A 152 1.16 6.27 -3.09
N LEU A 153 1.94 6.19 -4.16
CA LEU A 153 1.46 6.01 -5.53
C LEU A 153 1.98 4.69 -6.10
N PHE A 154 1.09 3.95 -6.75
CA PHE A 154 1.44 2.79 -7.57
C PHE A 154 1.37 3.22 -9.04
N PRO A 155 2.52 3.50 -9.71
CA PRO A 155 2.51 4.05 -11.07
C PRO A 155 1.96 3.08 -12.12
N GLU A 156 1.81 1.80 -11.80
CA GLU A 156 1.15 0.80 -12.65
C GLU A 156 -0.37 1.03 -12.81
N GLY A 157 -1.02 1.77 -11.91
CA GLY A 157 -2.47 2.00 -11.91
C GLY A 157 -3.34 0.75 -11.76
N SER A 158 -2.73 -0.44 -11.71
CA SER A 158 -3.41 -1.73 -11.52
C SER A 158 -2.46 -2.76 -10.92
N ARG A 159 -3.03 -3.76 -10.23
CA ARG A 159 -2.25 -4.86 -9.64
C ARG A 159 -1.72 -5.79 -10.71
N THR A 160 -0.45 -6.20 -10.58
CA THR A 160 0.18 -7.20 -11.45
C THR A 160 -0.55 -8.55 -11.42
N ARG A 161 -0.40 -9.34 -12.47
CA ARG A 161 -0.98 -10.70 -12.57
C ARG A 161 0.03 -11.80 -12.31
N ASP A 162 1.28 -11.56 -12.62
CA ASP A 162 2.39 -12.52 -12.61
C ASP A 162 3.49 -12.16 -11.61
N GLY A 163 3.30 -11.04 -10.90
CA GLY A 163 4.24 -10.53 -9.92
C GLY A 163 5.40 -9.71 -10.48
N ASN A 164 5.48 -9.54 -11.80
CA ASN A 164 6.47 -8.67 -12.43
C ASN A 164 5.99 -7.22 -12.44
N VAL A 165 6.93 -6.28 -12.55
CA VAL A 165 6.62 -4.85 -12.62
C VAL A 165 6.01 -4.53 -13.98
N GLY A 166 4.80 -3.97 -13.96
CA GLY A 166 4.06 -3.62 -15.15
C GLY A 166 4.53 -2.32 -15.81
N LYS A 167 3.72 -1.81 -16.73
CA LYS A 167 3.94 -0.50 -17.35
C LYS A 167 3.66 0.60 -16.35
N PHE A 168 4.55 1.59 -16.26
CA PHE A 168 4.34 2.79 -15.45
C PHE A 168 3.66 3.90 -16.26
N PHE A 169 2.77 4.63 -15.60
CA PHE A 169 2.09 5.81 -16.12
C PHE A 169 2.60 7.04 -15.37
N SER A 170 3.21 7.98 -16.10
CA SER A 170 3.90 9.14 -15.49
C SER A 170 2.98 10.28 -15.07
N ALA A 171 1.77 10.39 -15.64
CA ALA A 171 0.91 11.55 -15.43
C ALA A 171 0.54 11.77 -13.94
N GLY A 172 0.12 10.72 -13.25
CA GLY A 172 -0.23 10.80 -11.83
C GLY A 172 0.96 11.12 -10.93
N PHE A 173 2.12 10.52 -11.21
CA PHE A 173 3.35 10.79 -10.47
C PHE A 173 3.82 12.24 -10.67
N ARG A 174 3.85 12.71 -11.91
CA ARG A 174 4.21 14.10 -12.21
C ARG A 174 3.29 15.09 -11.49
N GLN A 175 1.96 14.91 -11.59
CA GLN A 175 1.01 15.79 -10.91
C GLN A 175 1.20 15.79 -9.38
N LEU A 176 1.48 14.62 -8.79
CA LEU A 176 1.75 14.51 -7.36
C LEU A 176 3.06 15.23 -7.00
N SER A 177 4.13 15.01 -7.76
CA SER A 177 5.43 15.67 -7.55
C SER A 177 5.34 17.17 -7.67
N GLU A 178 4.67 17.68 -8.70
CA GLU A 178 4.44 19.13 -8.91
C GLU A 178 3.65 19.77 -7.75
N SER A 179 2.65 19.05 -7.21
CA SER A 179 1.81 19.58 -6.13
C SER A 179 2.41 19.48 -4.74
N THR A 180 3.44 18.66 -4.56
CA THR A 180 4.06 18.42 -3.24
C THR A 180 5.48 18.95 -3.11
N ASN A 181 6.25 18.94 -4.20
CA ASN A 181 7.70 19.23 -4.22
C ASN A 181 8.50 18.47 -3.16
N LEU A 182 8.19 17.18 -2.98
CA LEU A 182 8.80 16.31 -1.97
C LEU A 182 9.82 15.35 -2.59
N PRO A 183 10.83 14.90 -1.81
CA PRO A 183 11.70 13.79 -2.18
C PRO A 183 10.89 12.53 -2.51
N VAL A 184 11.46 11.65 -3.33
CA VAL A 184 10.80 10.43 -3.80
C VAL A 184 11.52 9.20 -3.28
N VAL A 185 10.79 8.37 -2.56
CA VAL A 185 11.28 7.09 -2.01
C VAL A 185 10.73 5.95 -2.86
N VAL A 186 11.62 5.16 -3.41
CA VAL A 186 11.29 4.01 -4.25
C VAL A 186 11.28 2.76 -3.39
N CYS A 187 10.17 2.02 -3.41
CA CYS A 187 10.01 0.76 -2.69
C CYS A 187 9.67 -0.39 -3.63
N ALA A 188 10.19 -1.57 -3.35
CA ALA A 188 9.75 -2.81 -3.99
C ALA A 188 8.89 -3.64 -3.05
N LEU A 189 7.88 -4.30 -3.63
CA LEU A 189 7.02 -5.29 -2.99
C LEU A 189 7.13 -6.63 -3.74
N ASP A 190 7.17 -7.76 -3.02
CA ASP A 190 7.02 -9.10 -3.64
C ASP A 190 6.25 -10.07 -2.73
N GLY A 191 5.57 -11.03 -3.37
CA GLY A 191 4.77 -12.07 -2.71
C GLY A 191 3.27 -11.79 -2.70
N GLY A 192 2.85 -10.53 -2.81
CA GLY A 192 1.44 -10.14 -2.78
C GLY A 192 0.61 -10.60 -3.97
N TRP A 193 1.21 -10.76 -5.14
CA TRP A 193 0.52 -11.18 -6.35
C TRP A 193 -0.13 -12.57 -6.24
N GLN A 194 0.46 -13.46 -5.45
CA GLN A 194 -0.09 -14.79 -5.15
C GLN A 194 -1.39 -14.71 -4.34
N LEU A 195 -1.60 -13.62 -3.60
CA LEU A 195 -2.75 -13.37 -2.74
C LEU A 195 -3.84 -12.55 -3.43
N ARG A 196 -3.69 -12.27 -4.72
CA ARG A 196 -4.63 -11.46 -5.50
C ARG A 196 -5.99 -12.14 -5.67
N ASP A 197 -6.01 -13.46 -5.86
CA ASP A 197 -7.23 -14.25 -5.99
C ASP A 197 -7.69 -14.74 -4.61
N LEU A 198 -8.74 -14.11 -4.09
CA LEU A 198 -9.33 -14.45 -2.80
C LEU A 198 -9.80 -15.90 -2.71
N ARG A 199 -10.17 -16.52 -3.85
CA ARG A 199 -10.59 -17.95 -3.88
C ARG A 199 -9.41 -18.88 -3.61
N LYS A 200 -8.20 -18.46 -3.95
CA LYS A 200 -6.96 -19.19 -3.73
C LYS A 200 -6.19 -18.71 -2.51
N LEU A 201 -6.70 -17.68 -1.82
CA LEU A 201 -6.02 -17.02 -0.71
C LEU A 201 -5.53 -18.02 0.34
N VAL A 202 -6.42 -18.91 0.80
CA VAL A 202 -6.10 -19.90 1.84
C VAL A 202 -5.01 -20.89 1.39
N LYS A 203 -4.99 -21.27 0.11
CA LYS A 203 -3.97 -22.14 -0.47
C LYS A 203 -2.64 -21.40 -0.60
N ASN A 204 -2.68 -20.18 -1.14
CA ASN A 204 -1.49 -19.40 -1.45
C ASN A 204 -0.81 -18.79 -0.21
N LEU A 205 -1.54 -18.66 0.91
CA LEU A 205 -0.97 -18.26 2.20
C LEU A 205 -0.10 -19.34 2.87
N LYS A 206 -0.01 -20.54 2.30
CA LYS A 206 0.80 -21.61 2.90
C LYS A 206 2.27 -21.45 2.54
N CYS A 207 3.13 -21.26 3.56
CA CYS A 207 4.59 -21.17 3.42
C CYS A 207 5.07 -20.11 2.41
N GLY A 208 4.39 -18.97 2.37
CA GLY A 208 4.76 -17.84 1.53
C GLY A 208 5.41 -16.71 2.31
N CYS A 209 5.78 -15.66 1.59
CA CYS A 209 6.25 -14.43 2.21
C CYS A 209 5.77 -13.19 1.44
N TYR A 210 5.64 -12.10 2.16
CA TYR A 210 5.41 -10.77 1.62
C TYR A 210 6.58 -9.86 2.02
N ARG A 211 7.21 -9.23 1.06
CA ARG A 211 8.40 -8.41 1.28
C ARG A 211 8.16 -6.97 0.88
N VAL A 212 8.75 -6.06 1.64
CA VAL A 212 8.82 -4.63 1.31
C VAL A 212 10.23 -4.12 1.63
N LYS A 213 10.81 -3.35 0.70
CA LYS A 213 12.15 -2.76 0.87
C LYS A 213 12.22 -1.38 0.22
N ILE A 214 12.92 -0.44 0.88
CA ILE A 214 13.32 0.83 0.29
C ILE A 214 14.53 0.58 -0.60
N LEU A 215 14.45 1.00 -1.87
CA LEU A 215 15.52 0.79 -2.85
C LEU A 215 16.40 2.02 -2.99
N LYS A 216 15.77 3.18 -3.23
CA LYS A 216 16.48 4.43 -3.49
C LYS A 216 15.65 5.62 -3.05
N ILE A 217 16.33 6.69 -2.68
CA ILE A 217 15.75 7.97 -2.35
C ILE A 217 16.28 8.98 -3.37
N TYR A 218 15.38 9.76 -3.95
CA TYR A 218 15.68 10.83 -4.90
C TYR A 218 15.30 12.17 -4.33
N ASP A 219 16.01 13.21 -4.71
CA ASP A 219 15.59 14.59 -4.50
C ASP A 219 14.27 14.89 -5.22
N PRO A 220 13.55 15.95 -4.85
CA PRO A 220 12.34 16.36 -5.54
C PRO A 220 12.61 16.56 -7.04
N PRO A 221 11.84 15.93 -7.94
CA PRO A 221 12.00 16.14 -9.39
C PRO A 221 11.63 17.57 -9.76
N LYS A 222 12.45 18.22 -10.60
CA LYS A 222 12.32 19.62 -10.97
C LYS A 222 11.47 19.83 -12.23
N ASN A 223 11.38 18.80 -13.07
CA ASN A 223 10.75 18.87 -14.39
C ASN A 223 10.18 17.50 -14.80
N LYS A 224 9.56 17.46 -15.98
CA LYS A 224 8.97 16.24 -16.54
C LYS A 224 10.02 15.17 -16.85
N GLU A 225 11.19 15.59 -17.30
CA GLU A 225 12.31 14.72 -17.66
C GLU A 225 12.83 14.01 -16.43
N ASP A 226 13.01 14.70 -15.30
CA ASP A 226 13.40 14.12 -14.01
C ASP A 226 12.36 13.10 -13.55
N CYS A 227 11.06 13.42 -13.64
CA CYS A 227 9.98 12.49 -13.29
C CYS A 227 10.03 11.21 -14.12
N ASN A 228 10.28 11.32 -15.42
CA ASN A 228 10.37 10.15 -16.30
C ASN A 228 11.64 9.32 -15.97
N ALA A 229 12.78 9.96 -15.78
CA ALA A 229 14.04 9.30 -15.42
C ALA A 229 13.90 8.52 -14.08
N ILE A 230 13.28 9.13 -13.06
CA ILE A 230 12.99 8.47 -11.78
C ILE A 230 12.10 7.25 -12.00
N LEU A 231 11.04 7.34 -12.80
CA LEU A 231 10.14 6.20 -13.04
C LEU A 231 10.83 5.07 -13.80
N ASP A 232 11.61 5.38 -14.83
CA ASP A 232 12.30 4.38 -15.65
C ASP A 232 13.36 3.64 -14.81
N GLU A 233 14.19 4.36 -14.05
CA GLU A 233 15.15 3.74 -13.14
C GLU A 233 14.45 2.94 -12.03
N SER A 234 13.39 3.48 -11.44
CA SER A 234 12.64 2.81 -10.38
C SER A 234 12.05 1.48 -10.85
N LYS A 235 11.54 1.44 -12.07
CA LYS A 235 11.01 0.20 -12.66
C LYS A 235 12.09 -0.88 -12.76
N ILE A 236 13.29 -0.52 -13.19
CA ILE A 236 14.44 -1.42 -13.30
C ILE A 236 14.84 -1.92 -11.90
N LEU A 237 15.00 -1.00 -10.94
CA LEU A 237 15.38 -1.34 -9.57
C LEU A 237 14.37 -2.27 -8.89
N MET A 238 13.07 -2.01 -9.05
CA MET A 238 12.01 -2.85 -8.50
C MET A 238 12.05 -4.25 -9.11
N GLN A 239 12.19 -4.37 -10.43
CA GLN A 239 12.24 -5.66 -11.11
C GLN A 239 13.47 -6.47 -10.69
N GLN A 240 14.66 -5.85 -10.64
CA GLN A 240 15.89 -6.49 -10.17
C GLN A 240 15.77 -6.98 -8.73
N GLN A 241 15.17 -6.18 -7.83
CA GLN A 241 14.97 -6.58 -6.44
C GLN A 241 14.01 -7.77 -6.32
N ILE A 242 12.94 -7.80 -7.11
CA ILE A 242 11.98 -8.92 -7.17
C ILE A 242 12.68 -10.18 -7.64
N GLU A 243 13.47 -10.11 -8.71
CA GLU A 243 14.22 -11.23 -9.26
C GLU A 243 15.24 -11.75 -8.24
N TYR A 244 15.97 -10.87 -7.57
CA TYR A 244 16.88 -11.23 -6.49
C TYR A 244 16.16 -12.02 -5.38
N TRP A 245 15.02 -11.53 -4.91
CA TRP A 245 14.27 -12.23 -3.87
C TRP A 245 13.77 -13.60 -4.30
N ARG A 246 13.41 -13.77 -5.56
CA ARG A 246 12.93 -15.05 -6.11
C ARG A 246 14.04 -16.08 -6.29
N GLN A 247 15.27 -15.64 -6.42
CA GLN A 247 16.46 -16.51 -6.49
C GLN A 247 16.93 -16.99 -5.11
N LEU A 248 16.51 -16.36 -4.03
CA LEU A 248 16.91 -16.76 -2.68
C LEU A 248 16.47 -18.21 -2.38
N PRO A 249 17.32 -19.00 -1.65
CA PRO A 249 16.97 -20.35 -1.22
C PRO A 249 15.68 -20.39 -0.43
N SER A 250 14.98 -21.53 -0.44
CA SER A 250 13.66 -21.68 0.21
C SER A 250 13.66 -21.42 1.72
N ASN A 251 14.79 -21.57 2.39
CA ASN A 251 14.97 -21.26 3.81
C ASN A 251 15.15 -19.74 4.09
N LYS A 252 15.35 -18.93 3.05
CA LYS A 252 15.41 -17.46 3.09
C LYS A 252 14.28 -16.81 2.31
N LYS A 253 13.31 -17.62 1.85
CA LYS A 253 12.10 -17.16 1.16
C LYS A 253 10.98 -16.90 2.14
#